data_cc94eb56485d6ff5dd94528c907ae6a0
#
_entry.id   cc94eb56485d6ff5dd94528c907ae6a0
#
_cell.length_a   1.000
_cell.length_b   1.000
_cell.length_c   1.000
_cell.angle_alpha   90.00
_cell.angle_beta   90.00
_cell.angle_gamma   90.00
#
_symmetry.space_group_name_H-M   'P 1'
#
loop_
_entity.id
_entity.type
_entity.pdbx_description
1 polymer ?
#
loop_
_entity_poly.entity_id
_entity_poly.type
_entity_poly.pdbx_seq_one_letter_code
_entity_poly.pdbx_strand_id
1 'polypeptide(L)'
;QNNLDATLLNQADAPADDKIDLFLVEADYALKYVDTDYTMPIKDLGIADSDLSKQYQYTKDIVTDSKGVLKGLSWQGCPGVLFYNREAAKDVLGTDDPDEVQNYVCDWDTFNDTAAKMQAKGYKMISSVNDTYRVYSNNVTSKWVDGNKINIDDNIMKWVDDSKAQVDAGETGTCDLWSDDWSKGFYPQGKVFCYFGPAWLVNFSMAADTEGSIGYNGGWGAAQGPQGFFWGGTWICAAQGTDNANLVKDIMLKM
;
A
#
# COMPACT_ATOMS: atom_id res chain seq x y z
N GLN A 1 6.34 16.93 2.47
CA GLN A 1 7.70 16.41 2.64
C GLN A 1 8.74 17.54 2.69
N ASN A 2 8.83 18.40 1.66
CA ASN A 2 9.87 19.45 1.60
C ASN A 2 9.95 20.34 2.86
N ASN A 3 8.82 20.66 3.46
CA ASN A 3 8.80 21.45 4.70
C ASN A 3 9.33 20.64 5.89
N LEU A 4 8.99 19.36 5.99
CA LEU A 4 9.51 18.48 7.03
C LEU A 4 11.02 18.31 6.89
N ASP A 5 11.51 18.06 5.68
CA ASP A 5 12.94 17.91 5.40
C ASP A 5 13.73 19.14 5.85
N ALA A 6 13.25 20.34 5.46
CA ALA A 6 13.90 21.61 5.82
C ALA A 6 13.91 21.84 7.36
N THR A 7 12.83 21.45 8.04
CA THR A 7 12.73 21.63 9.50
C THR A 7 13.64 20.64 10.22
N LEU A 8 13.68 19.37 9.83
CA LEU A 8 14.56 18.38 10.43
C LEU A 8 16.05 18.72 10.23
N LEU A 9 16.43 19.26 9.06
CA LEU A 9 17.79 19.72 8.78
C LEU A 9 18.25 20.82 9.74
N ASN A 10 17.34 21.68 10.19
CA ASN A 10 17.62 22.80 11.08
C ASN A 10 17.28 22.50 12.54
N GLN A 11 16.90 21.30 12.86
CA GLN A 11 16.41 20.86 14.19
C GLN A 11 17.39 21.20 15.32
N ALA A 12 18.70 21.00 15.11
CA ALA A 12 19.73 21.22 16.12
C ALA A 12 19.82 22.68 16.58
N ASP A 13 19.61 23.61 15.67
CA ASP A 13 19.75 25.06 15.91
C ASP A 13 18.40 25.74 16.23
N ALA A 14 17.29 24.99 16.16
CA ALA A 14 15.98 25.53 16.44
C ALA A 14 15.79 25.83 17.95
N PRO A 15 15.06 26.92 18.32
CA PRO A 15 14.59 27.10 19.70
C PRO A 15 13.80 25.90 20.19
N ALA A 16 13.80 25.63 21.50
CA ALA A 16 13.14 24.46 22.08
C ALA A 16 11.67 24.34 21.63
N ASP A 17 10.91 25.43 21.73
CA ASP A 17 9.48 25.47 21.37
C ASP A 17 9.20 25.30 19.85
N ASP A 18 10.23 25.43 19.01
CA ASP A 18 10.13 25.29 17.53
C ASP A 18 10.64 23.92 17.04
N LYS A 19 11.15 23.08 17.94
CA LYS A 19 11.63 21.74 17.59
C LYS A 19 10.48 20.80 17.27
N ILE A 20 10.71 19.93 16.27
CA ILE A 20 9.84 18.79 16.05
C ILE A 20 10.14 17.72 17.12
N ASP A 21 9.12 17.26 17.78
CA ASP A 21 9.21 16.13 18.72
C ASP A 21 8.87 14.80 18.04
N LEU A 22 7.79 14.82 17.26
CA LEU A 22 7.26 13.69 16.53
C LEU A 22 6.97 14.07 15.08
N PHE A 23 7.14 13.11 14.17
CA PHE A 23 6.69 13.26 12.80
C PHE A 23 6.18 11.94 12.25
N LEU A 24 5.37 12.05 11.20
CA LEU A 24 4.75 10.90 10.55
C LEU A 24 5.45 10.61 9.23
N VAL A 25 5.65 9.32 8.95
CA VAL A 25 6.15 8.84 7.67
C VAL A 25 5.21 7.78 7.10
N GLU A 26 5.10 7.79 5.80
CA GLU A 26 4.37 6.77 5.04
C GLU A 26 5.37 5.71 4.56
N ALA A 27 4.91 4.48 4.33
CA ALA A 27 5.75 3.33 4.02
C ALA A 27 6.79 3.57 2.91
N ASP A 28 6.38 4.22 1.81
CA ASP A 28 7.24 4.47 0.65
C ASP A 28 8.39 5.44 0.93
N TYR A 29 8.27 6.22 1.99
CA TYR A 29 9.24 7.24 2.37
C TYR A 29 9.98 6.92 3.67
N ALA A 30 9.65 5.82 4.34
CA ALA A 30 10.17 5.51 5.66
C ALA A 30 11.71 5.48 5.69
N LEU A 31 12.35 4.77 4.76
CA LEU A 31 13.82 4.66 4.70
C LEU A 31 14.52 6.01 4.54
N LYS A 32 13.90 6.96 3.84
CA LYS A 32 14.45 8.32 3.69
C LYS A 32 14.70 9.00 5.04
N TYR A 33 13.91 8.68 6.06
CA TYR A 33 13.99 9.30 7.37
C TYR A 33 14.68 8.41 8.39
N VAL A 34 14.37 7.11 8.42
CA VAL A 34 14.92 6.22 9.44
C VAL A 34 16.40 5.90 9.21
N ASP A 35 16.87 5.94 7.95
CA ASP A 35 18.29 5.76 7.61
C ASP A 35 19.14 7.03 7.84
N THR A 36 18.63 7.97 8.63
CA THR A 36 19.30 9.23 8.98
C THR A 36 19.45 9.39 10.48
N ASP A 37 20.31 10.35 10.87
CA ASP A 37 20.48 10.73 12.27
C ASP A 37 19.38 11.71 12.76
N TYR A 38 18.40 12.06 11.90
CA TYR A 38 17.26 12.91 12.29
C TYR A 38 16.18 12.14 13.06
N THR A 39 16.17 10.81 12.96
CA THR A 39 15.19 9.95 13.61
C THR A 39 15.83 9.21 14.77
N MET A 40 15.23 9.34 15.94
CA MET A 40 15.72 8.74 17.18
C MET A 40 15.45 7.24 17.23
N PRO A 41 16.41 6.39 17.68
CA PRO A 41 16.14 4.99 17.98
C PRO A 41 15.04 4.84 19.05
N ILE A 42 14.12 3.90 18.85
CA ILE A 42 13.03 3.64 19.80
C ILE A 42 13.56 3.29 21.19
N LYS A 43 14.68 2.59 21.30
CA LYS A 43 15.32 2.21 22.56
C LYS A 43 15.80 3.41 23.37
N ASP A 44 16.19 4.49 22.70
CA ASP A 44 16.67 5.71 23.37
C ASP A 44 15.52 6.47 24.06
N LEU A 45 14.26 6.22 23.64
CA LEU A 45 13.05 6.66 24.33
C LEU A 45 12.72 5.77 25.55
N GLY A 46 13.43 4.66 25.75
CA GLY A 46 13.12 3.68 26.80
C GLY A 46 11.88 2.82 26.48
N ILE A 47 11.57 2.63 25.19
CA ILE A 47 10.57 1.67 24.72
C ILE A 47 11.24 0.31 24.54
N ALA A 48 10.76 -0.71 25.24
CA ALA A 48 11.34 -2.04 25.24
C ALA A 48 10.71 -2.93 24.15
N ASP A 49 11.44 -3.97 23.73
CA ASP A 49 10.93 -4.94 22.74
C ASP A 49 9.65 -5.65 23.25
N SER A 50 9.50 -5.81 24.58
CA SER A 50 8.28 -6.36 25.19
C SER A 50 7.03 -5.51 24.95
N ASP A 51 7.18 -4.18 24.88
CA ASP A 51 6.08 -3.26 24.64
C ASP A 51 5.54 -3.42 23.21
N LEU A 52 6.36 -3.92 22.29
CA LEU A 52 6.09 -4.09 20.86
C LEU A 52 5.74 -5.53 20.48
N SER A 53 5.51 -6.40 21.45
CA SER A 53 5.30 -7.85 21.22
C SER A 53 4.05 -8.17 20.41
N LYS A 54 3.07 -7.26 20.33
CA LYS A 54 1.83 -7.43 19.58
C LYS A 54 1.86 -6.79 18.17
N GLN A 55 2.92 -6.08 17.83
CA GLN A 55 3.06 -5.49 16.51
C GLN A 55 3.49 -6.54 15.48
N TYR A 56 2.93 -6.46 14.28
CA TYR A 56 3.33 -7.30 13.16
C TYR A 56 4.79 -7.04 12.77
N GLN A 57 5.54 -8.09 12.45
CA GLN A 57 6.96 -7.96 12.12
C GLN A 57 7.18 -7.02 10.93
N TYR A 58 6.40 -7.15 9.85
CA TYR A 58 6.55 -6.31 8.66
C TYR A 58 6.43 -4.80 8.97
N THR A 59 5.59 -4.41 9.96
CA THR A 59 5.47 -2.99 10.33
C THR A 59 6.71 -2.47 11.04
N LYS A 60 7.45 -3.34 11.74
CA LYS A 60 8.74 -3.00 12.34
C LYS A 60 9.85 -2.94 11.30
N ASP A 61 9.84 -3.86 10.34
CA ASP A 61 10.86 -3.94 9.29
C ASP A 61 10.91 -2.66 8.44
N ILE A 62 9.76 -2.05 8.14
CA ILE A 62 9.67 -0.80 7.35
C ILE A 62 10.38 0.39 8.00
N VAL A 63 10.38 0.46 9.32
CA VAL A 63 11.04 1.56 10.08
C VAL A 63 12.28 1.09 10.83
N THR A 64 12.87 0.02 10.38
CA THR A 64 14.19 -0.44 10.80
C THR A 64 15.22 0.05 9.80
N ASP A 65 16.24 0.75 10.29
CA ASP A 65 17.30 1.30 9.44
C ASP A 65 18.21 0.21 8.85
N SER A 66 19.12 0.59 7.95
CA SER A 66 20.06 -0.32 7.31
C SER A 66 21.06 -1.00 8.27
N LYS A 67 21.14 -0.51 9.52
CA LYS A 67 21.96 -1.07 10.60
C LYS A 67 21.17 -1.99 11.54
N GLY A 68 19.88 -2.21 11.26
CA GLY A 68 18.99 -3.04 12.08
C GLY A 68 18.43 -2.33 13.32
N VAL A 69 18.42 -0.99 13.36
CA VAL A 69 17.91 -0.20 14.48
C VAL A 69 16.47 0.22 14.20
N LEU A 70 15.55 -0.15 15.09
CA LEU A 70 14.14 0.26 15.02
C LEU A 70 14.00 1.74 15.40
N LYS A 71 13.37 2.55 14.53
CA LYS A 71 13.27 4.01 14.66
C LYS A 71 11.85 4.57 14.52
N GLY A 72 10.83 3.73 14.50
CA GLY A 72 9.44 4.17 14.44
C GLY A 72 8.48 3.09 14.90
N LEU A 73 7.23 3.48 15.12
CA LEU A 73 6.13 2.58 15.44
C LEU A 73 4.95 2.84 14.52
N SER A 74 4.17 1.80 14.22
CA SER A 74 2.96 1.93 13.42
C SER A 74 1.71 1.73 14.26
N TRP A 75 0.68 2.52 13.97
CA TRP A 75 -0.67 2.26 14.47
C TRP A 75 -1.59 1.63 13.42
N GLN A 76 -1.08 1.39 12.20
CA GLN A 76 -1.85 0.85 11.10
C GLN A 76 -1.27 -0.46 10.58
N GLY A 77 -2.11 -1.48 10.45
CA GLY A 77 -1.86 -2.59 9.53
C GLY A 77 -2.64 -2.35 8.25
N CYS A 78 -1.99 -2.39 7.10
CA CYS A 78 -2.60 -2.15 5.79
C CYS A 78 -2.46 -3.37 4.86
N PRO A 79 -2.91 -4.59 5.29
CA PRO A 79 -2.92 -5.73 4.38
C PRO A 79 -3.85 -5.43 3.21
N GLY A 80 -3.40 -5.79 2.01
CA GLY A 80 -4.14 -5.62 0.78
C GLY A 80 -5.02 -6.83 0.47
N VAL A 81 -6.11 -6.57 -0.24
CA VAL A 81 -7.01 -7.57 -0.80
C VAL A 81 -7.39 -7.15 -2.24
N LEU A 82 -8.00 -8.06 -2.97
CA LEU A 82 -8.64 -7.79 -4.24
C LEU A 82 -10.11 -7.44 -3.98
N PHE A 83 -10.52 -6.19 -4.25
CA PHE A 83 -11.92 -5.78 -4.27
C PHE A 83 -12.49 -6.02 -5.65
N TYR A 84 -13.57 -6.80 -5.75
CA TYR A 84 -14.22 -7.10 -7.02
C TYR A 84 -15.65 -6.57 -7.09
N ASN A 85 -16.07 -6.16 -8.27
CA ASN A 85 -17.43 -5.76 -8.59
C ASN A 85 -18.33 -7.01 -8.61
N ARG A 86 -19.27 -7.11 -7.66
CA ARG A 86 -20.18 -8.26 -7.50
C ARG A 86 -21.09 -8.48 -8.71
N GLU A 87 -21.54 -7.40 -9.37
CA GLU A 87 -22.36 -7.49 -10.57
C GLU A 87 -21.55 -8.09 -11.74
N ALA A 88 -20.32 -7.60 -11.95
CA ALA A 88 -19.43 -8.14 -12.97
C ALA A 88 -19.06 -9.61 -12.69
N ALA A 89 -18.83 -9.97 -11.42
CA ALA A 89 -18.59 -11.35 -11.01
C ALA A 89 -19.78 -12.27 -11.38
N LYS A 90 -21.00 -11.87 -11.04
CA LYS A 90 -22.23 -12.62 -11.39
C LYS A 90 -22.40 -12.78 -12.90
N ASP A 91 -22.20 -11.68 -13.66
CA ASP A 91 -22.38 -11.70 -15.12
C ASP A 91 -21.36 -12.60 -15.82
N VAL A 92 -20.11 -12.61 -15.36
CA VAL A 92 -19.01 -13.29 -16.07
C VAL A 92 -18.66 -14.64 -15.45
N LEU A 93 -18.64 -14.74 -14.13
CA LEU A 93 -18.22 -15.93 -13.40
C LEU A 93 -19.40 -16.78 -12.90
N GLY A 94 -20.62 -16.20 -12.90
CA GLY A 94 -21.84 -16.86 -12.41
C GLY A 94 -22.02 -16.81 -10.90
N THR A 95 -21.12 -16.17 -10.18
CA THR A 95 -21.10 -16.06 -8.71
C THR A 95 -20.57 -14.72 -8.25
N ASP A 96 -20.98 -14.27 -7.06
CA ASP A 96 -20.37 -13.15 -6.34
C ASP A 96 -19.95 -13.55 -4.91
N ASP A 97 -19.94 -14.85 -4.61
CA ASP A 97 -19.43 -15.37 -3.36
C ASP A 97 -17.90 -15.20 -3.30
N PRO A 98 -17.34 -14.63 -2.22
CA PRO A 98 -15.91 -14.38 -2.11
C PRO A 98 -15.03 -15.63 -2.21
N ASP A 99 -15.46 -16.74 -1.64
CA ASP A 99 -14.68 -17.98 -1.65
C ASP A 99 -14.68 -18.62 -3.05
N GLU A 100 -15.79 -18.49 -3.77
CA GLU A 100 -15.88 -18.96 -5.16
C GLU A 100 -15.11 -18.05 -6.11
N VAL A 101 -15.23 -16.72 -5.96
CA VAL A 101 -14.48 -15.73 -6.75
C VAL A 101 -12.98 -15.91 -6.56
N GLN A 102 -12.51 -16.23 -5.34
CA GLN A 102 -11.10 -16.50 -5.07
C GLN A 102 -10.52 -17.57 -6.00
N ASN A 103 -11.28 -18.59 -6.40
CA ASN A 103 -10.80 -19.64 -7.32
C ASN A 103 -10.48 -19.11 -8.72
N TYR A 104 -11.02 -17.95 -9.11
CA TYR A 104 -10.77 -17.30 -10.40
C TYR A 104 -9.63 -16.28 -10.37
N VAL A 105 -9.09 -15.99 -9.18
CA VAL A 105 -8.05 -14.97 -8.98
C VAL A 105 -6.96 -15.44 -8.00
N CYS A 106 -6.83 -16.74 -7.76
CA CYS A 106 -5.97 -17.30 -6.70
C CYS A 106 -4.47 -17.28 -7.05
N ASP A 107 -4.13 -17.11 -8.30
CA ASP A 107 -2.76 -16.93 -8.81
C ASP A 107 -2.78 -16.07 -10.09
N TRP A 108 -1.60 -15.72 -10.60
CA TRP A 108 -1.52 -14.85 -11.78
C TRP A 108 -2.01 -15.51 -13.07
N ASP A 109 -1.93 -16.83 -13.18
CA ASP A 109 -2.42 -17.55 -14.37
C ASP A 109 -3.95 -17.53 -14.40
N THR A 110 -4.60 -17.87 -13.29
CA THR A 110 -6.07 -17.80 -13.17
C THR A 110 -6.60 -16.37 -13.22
N PHE A 111 -5.83 -15.39 -12.70
CA PHE A 111 -6.15 -13.98 -12.83
C PHE A 111 -6.15 -13.52 -14.30
N ASN A 112 -5.14 -13.89 -15.07
CA ASN A 112 -5.05 -13.58 -16.50
C ASN A 112 -6.13 -14.29 -17.33
N ASP A 113 -6.43 -15.55 -17.03
CA ASP A 113 -7.56 -16.26 -17.67
C ASP A 113 -8.91 -15.58 -17.37
N THR A 114 -9.06 -15.04 -16.17
CA THR A 114 -10.25 -14.27 -15.78
C THR A 114 -10.29 -12.91 -16.48
N ALA A 115 -9.15 -12.26 -16.69
CA ALA A 115 -9.07 -11.01 -17.44
C ALA A 115 -9.61 -11.17 -18.88
N ALA A 116 -9.26 -12.26 -19.55
CA ALA A 116 -9.77 -12.57 -20.88
C ALA A 116 -11.31 -12.79 -20.88
N LYS A 117 -11.85 -13.46 -19.84
CA LYS A 117 -13.31 -13.65 -19.70
C LYS A 117 -14.03 -12.32 -19.45
N MET A 118 -13.46 -11.44 -18.63
CA MET A 118 -13.99 -10.11 -18.37
C MET A 118 -14.00 -9.26 -19.65
N GLN A 119 -12.89 -9.25 -20.38
CA GLN A 119 -12.77 -8.52 -21.65
C GLN A 119 -13.80 -8.98 -22.69
N ALA A 120 -14.04 -10.29 -22.82
CA ALA A 120 -15.03 -10.85 -23.73
C ALA A 120 -16.47 -10.40 -23.45
N LYS A 121 -16.74 -9.94 -22.21
CA LYS A 121 -18.03 -9.36 -21.76
C LYS A 121 -18.01 -7.83 -21.70
N GLY A 122 -16.91 -7.20 -22.13
CA GLY A 122 -16.78 -5.75 -22.19
C GLY A 122 -16.40 -5.10 -20.87
N TYR A 123 -15.90 -5.87 -19.89
CA TYR A 123 -15.26 -5.36 -18.69
C TYR A 123 -13.74 -5.29 -18.87
N LYS A 124 -13.11 -4.37 -18.15
CA LYS A 124 -11.67 -4.42 -17.91
C LYS A 124 -11.41 -5.19 -16.62
N MET A 125 -10.34 -5.97 -16.58
CA MET A 125 -9.95 -6.68 -15.36
C MET A 125 -9.58 -5.70 -14.25
N ILE A 126 -8.72 -4.73 -14.56
CA ILE A 126 -8.29 -3.64 -13.69
C ILE A 126 -8.38 -2.29 -14.42
N SER A 127 -8.50 -1.20 -13.71
CA SER A 127 -8.58 0.15 -14.28
C SER A 127 -7.25 0.60 -14.86
N SER A 128 -6.16 0.22 -14.23
CA SER A 128 -4.79 0.57 -14.61
C SER A 128 -3.84 -0.58 -14.36
N VAL A 129 -2.84 -0.75 -15.22
CA VAL A 129 -1.71 -1.69 -14.98
C VAL A 129 -1.02 -1.42 -13.64
N ASN A 130 -1.05 -0.17 -13.16
CA ASN A 130 -0.45 0.21 -11.90
C ASN A 130 -1.20 -0.35 -10.66
N ASP A 131 -2.46 -0.80 -10.81
CA ASP A 131 -3.23 -1.41 -9.71
C ASP A 131 -2.56 -2.68 -9.16
N THR A 132 -1.86 -3.44 -10.01
CA THR A 132 -1.18 -4.68 -9.60
C THR A 132 0.27 -4.47 -9.14
N TYR A 133 0.87 -3.30 -9.39
CA TYR A 133 2.28 -3.06 -9.08
C TYR A 133 2.65 -3.39 -7.63
N ARG A 134 1.82 -2.98 -6.66
CA ARG A 134 2.08 -3.24 -5.23
C ARG A 134 2.11 -4.73 -4.89
N VAL A 135 1.29 -5.52 -5.55
CA VAL A 135 1.25 -6.97 -5.33
C VAL A 135 2.57 -7.60 -5.76
N TYR A 136 3.09 -7.23 -6.93
CA TYR A 136 4.38 -7.73 -7.40
C TYR A 136 5.56 -7.17 -6.60
N SER A 137 5.57 -5.85 -6.34
CA SER A 137 6.69 -5.19 -5.68
C SER A 137 6.86 -5.56 -4.20
N ASN A 138 5.79 -5.96 -3.52
CA ASN A 138 5.87 -6.49 -2.15
C ASN A 138 6.52 -7.89 -2.08
N ASN A 139 6.59 -8.58 -3.19
CA ASN A 139 7.11 -9.96 -3.27
C ASN A 139 8.49 -10.03 -3.96
N VAL A 140 9.20 -8.91 -4.06
CA VAL A 140 10.59 -8.89 -4.55
C VAL A 140 11.53 -9.54 -3.56
N THR A 141 12.55 -10.21 -4.08
CA THR A 141 13.55 -10.93 -3.30
C THR A 141 14.92 -10.26 -3.33
N SER A 142 15.08 -9.26 -4.18
CA SER A 142 16.35 -8.56 -4.39
C SER A 142 16.18 -7.04 -4.30
N LYS A 143 17.27 -6.36 -3.92
CA LYS A 143 17.30 -4.90 -3.86
C LYS A 143 17.42 -4.30 -5.26
N TRP A 144 16.86 -3.10 -5.47
CA TRP A 144 17.03 -2.33 -6.71
C TRP A 144 18.46 -1.95 -7.04
N VAL A 145 19.31 -1.83 -6.02
CA VAL A 145 20.71 -1.46 -6.17
C VAL A 145 21.58 -2.47 -5.43
N ASP A 146 22.52 -3.07 -6.16
CA ASP A 146 23.57 -3.92 -5.62
C ASP A 146 24.94 -3.29 -5.93
N GLY A 147 25.58 -2.74 -4.90
CA GLY A 147 26.78 -1.93 -5.04
C GLY A 147 26.51 -0.67 -5.87
N ASN A 148 27.01 -0.62 -7.10
CA ASN A 148 26.82 0.47 -8.05
C ASN A 148 26.01 0.08 -9.30
N LYS A 149 25.32 -1.06 -9.25
CA LYS A 149 24.52 -1.58 -10.37
C LYS A 149 23.05 -1.55 -10.03
N ILE A 150 22.24 -1.19 -11.03
CA ILE A 150 20.78 -1.37 -10.96
C ILE A 150 20.50 -2.86 -11.14
N ASN A 151 19.69 -3.39 -10.25
CA ASN A 151 19.20 -4.76 -10.28
C ASN A 151 17.66 -4.72 -10.36
N ILE A 152 17.10 -5.36 -11.37
CA ILE A 152 15.65 -5.46 -11.55
C ILE A 152 15.25 -6.87 -11.15
N ASP A 153 14.44 -6.98 -10.11
CA ASP A 153 13.92 -8.26 -9.61
C ASP A 153 13.03 -8.94 -10.67
N ASP A 154 13.05 -10.26 -10.72
CA ASP A 154 12.25 -11.04 -11.68
C ASP A 154 10.74 -10.80 -11.51
N ASN A 155 10.25 -10.55 -10.28
CA ASN A 155 8.85 -10.18 -10.05
C ASN A 155 8.48 -8.84 -10.69
N ILE A 156 9.41 -7.88 -10.71
CA ILE A 156 9.18 -6.61 -11.39
C ILE A 156 9.13 -6.80 -12.90
N MET A 157 10.03 -7.64 -13.46
CA MET A 157 9.97 -7.96 -14.89
C MET A 157 8.70 -8.73 -15.25
N LYS A 158 8.26 -9.66 -14.39
CA LYS A 158 6.96 -10.35 -14.59
C LYS A 158 5.80 -9.36 -14.60
N TRP A 159 5.77 -8.37 -13.71
CA TRP A 159 4.76 -7.31 -13.73
C TRP A 159 4.77 -6.53 -15.07
N VAL A 160 5.96 -6.22 -15.59
CA VAL A 160 6.09 -5.52 -16.89
C VAL A 160 5.52 -6.36 -18.03
N ASP A 161 5.87 -7.66 -18.06
CA ASP A 161 5.44 -8.57 -19.12
C ASP A 161 3.94 -8.84 -19.06
N ASP A 162 3.39 -9.13 -17.89
CA ASP A 162 1.95 -9.36 -17.68
C ASP A 162 1.14 -8.09 -17.99
N SER A 163 1.61 -6.92 -17.53
CA SER A 163 0.97 -5.64 -17.82
C SER A 163 0.92 -5.33 -19.33
N LYS A 164 2.04 -5.58 -20.01
CA LYS A 164 2.10 -5.41 -21.46
C LYS A 164 1.13 -6.34 -22.18
N ALA A 165 1.10 -7.62 -21.80
CA ALA A 165 0.21 -8.60 -22.39
C ALA A 165 -1.27 -8.21 -22.21
N GLN A 166 -1.67 -7.80 -20.99
CA GLN A 166 -3.03 -7.36 -20.69
C GLN A 166 -3.45 -6.09 -21.44
N VAL A 167 -2.52 -5.13 -21.61
CA VAL A 167 -2.78 -3.93 -22.43
C VAL A 167 -2.96 -4.28 -23.89
N ASP A 168 -2.08 -5.10 -24.46
CA ASP A 168 -2.14 -5.53 -25.84
C ASP A 168 -3.44 -6.32 -26.15
N ALA A 169 -3.93 -7.09 -25.16
CA ALA A 169 -5.20 -7.81 -25.24
C ALA A 169 -6.45 -6.92 -24.98
N GLY A 170 -6.27 -5.69 -24.54
CA GLY A 170 -7.38 -4.78 -24.18
C GLY A 170 -8.07 -5.11 -22.87
N GLU A 171 -7.45 -5.91 -22.02
CA GLU A 171 -7.98 -6.40 -20.74
C GLU A 171 -7.87 -5.39 -19.61
N THR A 172 -7.01 -4.39 -19.74
CA THR A 172 -6.74 -3.37 -18.74
C THR A 172 -6.59 -1.98 -19.35
N GLY A 173 -6.63 -0.94 -18.49
CA GLY A 173 -6.30 0.44 -18.83
C GLY A 173 -4.85 0.80 -18.54
N THR A 174 -4.46 1.98 -19.02
CA THR A 174 -3.11 2.55 -18.87
C THR A 174 -3.13 3.93 -18.18
N CYS A 175 -4.26 4.29 -17.56
CA CYS A 175 -4.37 5.55 -16.84
C CYS A 175 -3.50 5.54 -15.58
N ASP A 176 -3.16 6.73 -15.10
CA ASP A 176 -2.47 6.87 -13.83
C ASP A 176 -3.40 6.55 -12.66
N LEU A 177 -2.84 5.95 -11.59
CA LEU A 177 -3.54 5.83 -10.31
C LEU A 177 -3.96 7.23 -9.82
N TRP A 178 -5.11 7.31 -9.17
CA TRP A 178 -5.70 8.54 -8.61
C TRP A 178 -6.19 9.56 -9.65
N SER A 179 -6.11 9.23 -10.94
CA SER A 179 -6.69 10.08 -11.99
C SER A 179 -8.21 9.93 -12.05
N ASP A 180 -8.88 10.88 -12.71
CA ASP A 180 -10.32 10.81 -12.98
C ASP A 180 -10.66 9.57 -13.82
N ASP A 181 -9.81 9.19 -14.75
CA ASP A 181 -10.00 7.99 -15.59
C ASP A 181 -9.93 6.69 -14.77
N TRP A 182 -9.02 6.61 -13.80
CA TRP A 182 -8.95 5.50 -12.87
C TRP A 182 -10.21 5.41 -12.00
N SER A 183 -10.71 6.55 -11.52
CA SER A 183 -11.87 6.65 -10.63
C SER A 183 -13.19 6.34 -11.32
N LYS A 184 -13.27 6.42 -12.66
CA LYS A 184 -14.48 6.02 -13.42
C LYS A 184 -14.89 4.58 -13.16
N GLY A 185 -13.96 3.70 -12.87
CA GLY A 185 -14.23 2.30 -12.57
C GLY A 185 -14.94 2.06 -11.23
N PHE A 186 -15.05 3.06 -10.37
CA PHE A 186 -15.85 2.99 -9.13
C PHE A 186 -17.35 3.12 -9.38
N TYR A 187 -17.73 3.37 -10.62
CA TYR A 187 -19.11 3.50 -11.06
C TYR A 187 -19.45 2.43 -12.11
N PRO A 188 -20.72 1.96 -12.21
CA PRO A 188 -21.12 0.87 -13.11
C PRO A 188 -20.74 1.08 -14.57
N GLN A 189 -20.79 2.33 -15.05
CA GLN A 189 -20.46 2.67 -16.44
C GLN A 189 -18.97 2.53 -16.77
N GLY A 190 -18.08 2.51 -15.76
CA GLY A 190 -16.66 2.31 -15.95
C GLY A 190 -16.28 0.86 -16.29
N LYS A 191 -17.17 -0.10 -15.97
CA LYS A 191 -17.02 -1.53 -16.31
C LYS A 191 -15.65 -2.11 -15.95
N VAL A 192 -15.20 -1.84 -14.73
CA VAL A 192 -13.98 -2.42 -14.14
C VAL A 192 -14.37 -3.54 -13.20
N PHE A 193 -13.67 -4.68 -13.30
CA PHE A 193 -13.93 -5.83 -12.44
C PHE A 193 -13.32 -5.68 -11.07
N CYS A 194 -12.02 -5.34 -10.96
CA CYS A 194 -11.38 -5.33 -9.66
C CYS A 194 -10.35 -4.21 -9.45
N TYR A 195 -10.05 -3.98 -8.18
CA TYR A 195 -9.01 -3.10 -7.65
C TYR A 195 -8.24 -3.80 -6.54
N PHE A 196 -6.98 -3.47 -6.39
CA PHE A 196 -6.14 -3.95 -5.31
C PHE A 196 -5.93 -2.86 -4.27
N GLY A 197 -6.13 -3.17 -3.01
CA GLY A 197 -5.87 -2.22 -1.93
C GLY A 197 -6.24 -2.71 -0.55
N PRO A 198 -5.84 -1.98 0.48
CA PRO A 198 -6.27 -2.23 1.86
C PRO A 198 -7.68 -1.66 2.14
N ALA A 199 -8.19 -1.96 3.33
CA ALA A 199 -9.53 -1.54 3.74
C ALA A 199 -9.79 -0.02 3.61
N TRP A 200 -8.76 0.83 3.82
CA TRP A 200 -8.91 2.28 3.67
C TRP A 200 -9.29 2.71 2.25
N LEU A 201 -8.91 1.93 1.22
CA LEU A 201 -9.18 2.27 -0.18
C LEU A 201 -10.69 2.42 -0.45
N VAL A 202 -11.50 1.56 0.16
CA VAL A 202 -12.97 1.55 -0.02
C VAL A 202 -13.59 2.89 0.39
N ASN A 203 -13.26 3.37 1.57
CA ASN A 203 -13.86 4.61 2.10
C ASN A 203 -13.13 5.88 1.63
N PHE A 204 -11.84 5.78 1.34
CA PHE A 204 -11.03 6.94 0.96
C PHE A 204 -11.12 7.27 -0.52
N SER A 205 -11.21 6.26 -1.40
CA SER A 205 -11.08 6.45 -2.84
C SER A 205 -12.24 5.89 -3.65
N MET A 206 -12.82 4.73 -3.24
CA MET A 206 -13.79 3.99 -4.07
C MET A 206 -15.22 4.54 -3.95
N ALA A 207 -15.37 5.76 -3.44
CA ALA A 207 -16.63 6.51 -3.36
C ALA A 207 -17.76 5.71 -2.69
N ALA A 208 -17.45 4.89 -1.66
CA ALA A 208 -18.41 3.99 -1.03
C ALA A 208 -19.62 4.69 -0.39
N ASP A 209 -19.50 5.98 -0.07
CA ASP A 209 -20.54 6.86 0.49
C ASP A 209 -21.28 7.69 -0.58
N THR A 210 -20.91 7.55 -1.87
CA THR A 210 -21.45 8.36 -2.97
C THR A 210 -22.56 7.61 -3.70
N GLU A 211 -23.75 8.17 -3.72
CA GLU A 211 -24.91 7.59 -4.45
C GLU A 211 -24.56 7.38 -5.94
N GLY A 212 -24.94 6.19 -6.46
CA GLY A 212 -24.66 5.79 -7.83
C GLY A 212 -23.29 5.12 -8.03
N SER A 213 -22.40 5.10 -7.03
CA SER A 213 -21.20 4.29 -7.06
C SER A 213 -21.49 2.80 -6.82
N ILE A 214 -20.58 1.93 -7.24
CA ILE A 214 -20.68 0.49 -6.97
C ILE A 214 -20.63 0.23 -5.46
N GLY A 215 -19.85 0.98 -4.72
CA GLY A 215 -19.68 0.79 -3.27
C GLY A 215 -20.87 1.19 -2.42
N TYR A 216 -21.70 2.13 -2.87
CA TYR A 216 -22.79 2.75 -2.09
C TYR A 216 -23.78 1.73 -1.51
N ASN A 217 -24.09 0.67 -2.25
CA ASN A 217 -25.00 -0.39 -1.83
C ASN A 217 -24.28 -1.72 -1.59
N GLY A 218 -22.98 -1.70 -1.25
CA GLY A 218 -22.21 -2.92 -0.99
C GLY A 218 -21.89 -3.72 -2.25
N GLY A 219 -21.77 -3.07 -3.41
CA GLY A 219 -21.49 -3.71 -4.68
C GLY A 219 -20.06 -4.24 -4.83
N TRP A 220 -19.16 -3.95 -3.89
CA TRP A 220 -17.83 -4.56 -3.84
C TRP A 220 -17.82 -5.80 -2.95
N GLY A 221 -17.22 -6.89 -3.44
CA GLY A 221 -16.78 -8.03 -2.65
C GLY A 221 -15.27 -7.95 -2.42
N ALA A 222 -14.72 -8.81 -1.55
CA ALA A 222 -13.30 -8.89 -1.29
C ALA A 222 -12.84 -10.36 -1.36
N ALA A 223 -11.72 -10.59 -2.06
CA ALA A 223 -11.03 -11.86 -2.16
C ALA A 223 -9.53 -11.63 -1.82
N GLN A 224 -8.79 -12.70 -1.52
CA GLN A 224 -7.36 -12.55 -1.22
C GLN A 224 -6.57 -12.08 -2.44
N GLY A 225 -7.00 -12.51 -3.65
CA GLY A 225 -6.29 -12.28 -4.88
C GLY A 225 -5.12 -13.24 -5.08
N PRO A 226 -4.26 -12.99 -6.09
CA PRO A 226 -3.22 -13.92 -6.51
C PRO A 226 -2.02 -14.00 -5.56
N GLN A 227 -1.78 -12.95 -4.78
CA GLN A 227 -0.64 -12.84 -3.87
C GLN A 227 -0.94 -11.90 -2.71
N GLY A 228 -0.41 -12.21 -1.52
CA GLY A 228 -0.48 -11.31 -0.37
C GLY A 228 0.40 -10.07 -0.58
N PHE A 229 -0.07 -8.92 -0.11
CA PHE A 229 0.66 -7.66 -0.16
C PHE A 229 0.17 -6.72 0.95
N PHE A 230 0.89 -5.60 1.12
CA PHE A 230 0.40 -4.46 1.89
C PHE A 230 0.56 -3.18 1.06
N TRP A 231 -0.22 -2.17 1.37
CA TRP A 231 -0.09 -0.88 0.72
C TRP A 231 -0.34 0.27 1.69
N GLY A 232 0.67 1.15 1.80
CA GLY A 232 0.62 2.29 2.69
C GLY A 232 0.78 1.90 4.16
N GLY A 233 0.25 2.73 5.01
CA GLY A 233 0.44 2.71 6.45
C GLY A 233 1.21 3.93 6.90
N THR A 234 0.98 4.31 8.13
CA THR A 234 1.61 5.47 8.74
C THR A 234 2.42 5.05 9.96
N TRP A 235 3.64 5.53 10.03
CA TRP A 235 4.53 5.34 11.16
C TRP A 235 4.77 6.65 11.87
N ILE A 236 4.89 6.57 13.18
CA ILE A 236 5.27 7.68 14.02
C ILE A 236 6.74 7.51 14.41
N CYS A 237 7.51 8.56 14.18
CA CYS A 237 8.94 8.64 14.48
C CYS A 237 9.20 9.78 15.46
N ALA A 238 10.15 9.56 16.38
CA ALA A 238 10.65 10.62 17.25
C ALA A 238 11.79 11.37 16.55
N ALA A 239 11.77 12.69 16.62
CA ALA A 239 12.86 13.50 16.09
C ALA A 239 14.06 13.47 17.02
N GLN A 240 15.27 13.34 16.44
CA GLN A 240 16.50 13.46 17.20
C GLN A 240 16.62 14.87 17.76
N GLY A 241 16.92 14.97 19.07
CA GLY A 241 17.05 16.25 19.76
C GLY A 241 15.72 16.82 20.29
N THR A 242 14.65 16.01 20.35
CA THR A 242 13.45 16.34 21.12
C THR A 242 13.80 16.64 22.58
N ASP A 243 13.21 17.66 23.15
CA ASP A 243 13.30 17.96 24.58
C ASP A 243 12.11 17.38 25.39
N ASN A 244 11.18 16.70 24.71
CA ASN A 244 9.96 16.11 25.27
C ASN A 244 9.95 14.57 25.21
N ALA A 245 11.11 13.90 25.33
CA ALA A 245 11.27 12.46 25.12
C ALA A 245 10.28 11.59 25.90
N ASN A 246 9.93 11.95 27.14
CA ASN A 246 8.95 11.20 27.93
C ASN A 246 7.54 11.31 27.37
N LEU A 247 7.12 12.51 26.95
CA LEU A 247 5.80 12.71 26.31
C LEU A 247 5.73 12.00 24.97
N VAL A 248 6.81 12.06 24.18
CA VAL A 248 6.94 11.35 22.91
C VAL A 248 6.76 9.85 23.11
N LYS A 249 7.46 9.24 24.08
CA LYS A 249 7.28 7.84 24.47
C LYS A 249 5.83 7.51 24.80
N ASP A 250 5.20 8.33 25.67
CA ASP A 250 3.83 8.09 26.12
C ASP A 250 2.82 8.16 24.97
N ILE A 251 3.01 9.07 24.03
CA ILE A 251 2.18 9.17 22.81
C ILE A 251 2.39 7.92 21.95
N MET A 252 3.64 7.56 21.67
CA MET A 252 3.95 6.43 20.78
C MET A 252 3.44 5.09 21.32
N LEU A 253 3.42 4.89 22.64
CA LEU A 253 2.91 3.67 23.28
C LEU A 253 1.38 3.61 23.39
N LYS A 254 0.69 4.74 23.25
CA LYS A 254 -0.79 4.81 23.30
C LYS A 254 -1.44 4.65 21.93
N MET A 255 -0.69 4.80 20.88
CA MET A 255 -1.15 4.63 19.49
C MET A 255 -1.02 3.18 19.03
#